data_a6fe1d54a229418d95855eee2105cbe4
#
_entry.id   a6fe1d54a229418d95855eee2105cbe4
#
_cell.length_a   1.000
_cell.length_b   1.000
_cell.length_c   1.000
_cell.angle_alpha   90.00
_cell.angle_beta   90.00
_cell.angle_gamma   90.00
#
_symmetry.space_group_name_H-M   'P 1'
#
loop_
_entity.id
_entity.type
_entity.pdbx_description
1 polymer ?
#
loop_
_entity_poly.entity_id
_entity_poly.type
_entity_poly.pdbx_seq_one_letter_code
_entity_poly.pdbx_strand_id
1 'polypeptide(L)'
;LYVVGQTYPTTPIPGPHARLVTNNIKYRLQMITYKLVEKSHAHRIKIHRVMKYFPDQNELQMRQRLKEFMVYNRKSGDMHQGFWRLKPDVPIPDEAELQKLLTPEHICLVEGMQVGQRHLLDAGFTKTAEGADDDADEGKMEIEQLLAPWITSKNFLHATQGKAMLKLHGEGDPSGRGEAFSFVRVSMKEIFLRAGEDVDERLAAEAETRAKSGHRYNVAEQQAIYRSEIARIWKAQLAALSNPEPPRITAKEEHCLLYTSDAAD
;
A
#
# COMPACT_ATOMS: atom_id res chain seq x y z
N LEU A 1 -2.35 -9.36 17.77
CA LEU A 1 -2.19 -8.44 16.64
C LEU A 1 -1.10 -8.81 15.65
N TYR A 2 -0.20 -9.75 16.00
CA TYR A 2 0.98 -10.04 15.20
C TYR A 2 1.02 -11.51 14.83
N VAL A 3 1.30 -11.79 13.54
CA VAL A 3 1.56 -13.14 13.05
C VAL A 3 3.06 -13.26 12.83
N VAL A 4 3.66 -14.35 13.30
CA VAL A 4 5.10 -14.58 13.13
C VAL A 4 5.45 -14.70 11.65
N GLY A 5 6.49 -13.98 11.25
CA GLY A 5 6.94 -13.92 9.86
C GLY A 5 6.21 -12.88 8.99
N GLN A 6 5.15 -12.26 9.46
CA GLN A 6 4.49 -11.18 8.76
C GLN A 6 5.22 -9.85 8.98
N THR A 7 5.32 -9.05 7.92
CA THR A 7 5.84 -7.68 8.01
C THR A 7 4.70 -6.71 8.33
N TYR A 8 4.91 -5.83 9.31
CA TYR A 8 3.94 -4.83 9.73
C TYR A 8 4.40 -3.43 9.34
N PRO A 9 3.50 -2.58 8.82
CA PRO A 9 3.86 -1.23 8.43
C PRO A 9 4.16 -0.36 9.66
N THR A 10 5.26 0.38 9.60
CA THR A 10 5.60 1.43 10.57
C THR A 10 5.27 2.82 10.05
N THR A 11 5.16 2.95 8.74
CA THR A 11 4.85 4.18 8.03
C THR A 11 3.80 3.88 6.96
N PRO A 12 2.80 4.75 6.75
CA PRO A 12 1.80 4.51 5.72
C PRO A 12 2.45 4.60 4.33
N ILE A 13 2.09 3.67 3.46
CA ILE A 13 2.46 3.75 2.06
C ILE A 13 1.69 4.91 1.43
N PRO A 14 2.33 5.79 0.66
CA PRO A 14 1.65 6.91 0.03
C PRO A 14 0.67 6.43 -1.04
N GLY A 15 -0.48 7.08 -1.16
CA GLY A 15 -1.37 6.87 -2.31
C GLY A 15 -0.76 7.38 -3.62
N PRO A 16 -1.31 7.00 -4.78
CA PRO A 16 -0.76 7.36 -6.10
C PRO A 16 -0.57 8.86 -6.33
N HIS A 17 -1.46 9.68 -5.79
CA HIS A 17 -1.41 11.14 -5.89
C HIS A 17 -0.68 11.83 -4.74
N ALA A 18 -0.11 11.08 -3.82
CA ALA A 18 0.59 11.65 -2.67
C ALA A 18 1.75 12.53 -3.10
N ARG A 19 1.94 13.64 -2.39
CA ARG A 19 3.05 14.58 -2.62
C ARG A 19 4.42 13.91 -2.53
N LEU A 20 4.54 12.87 -1.70
CA LEU A 20 5.76 12.08 -1.57
C LEU A 20 6.16 11.44 -2.91
N VAL A 21 5.19 10.88 -3.65
CA VAL A 21 5.43 10.25 -4.96
C VAL A 21 5.94 11.28 -5.97
N THR A 22 5.26 12.43 -6.05
CA THR A 22 5.66 13.52 -6.95
C THR A 22 7.05 14.06 -6.65
N ASN A 23 7.37 14.24 -5.37
CA ASN A 23 8.68 14.70 -4.93
C ASN A 23 9.77 13.65 -5.20
N ASN A 24 9.47 12.37 -4.99
CA ASN A 24 10.41 11.29 -5.29
C ASN A 24 10.79 11.29 -6.78
N ILE A 25 9.83 11.39 -7.68
CA ILE A 25 10.09 11.49 -9.12
C ILE A 25 10.94 12.73 -9.45
N LYS A 26 10.62 13.87 -8.83
CA LYS A 26 11.37 15.11 -9.01
C LYS A 26 12.84 14.97 -8.59
N TYR A 27 13.09 14.45 -7.40
CA TYR A 27 14.45 14.30 -6.86
C TYR A 27 15.24 13.21 -7.59
N ARG A 28 14.60 12.10 -7.97
CA ARG A 28 15.23 11.10 -8.85
C ARG A 28 15.65 11.72 -10.19
N LEU A 29 14.77 12.53 -10.79
CA LEU A 29 15.09 13.24 -12.03
C LEU A 29 16.30 14.15 -11.87
N GLN A 30 16.36 14.94 -10.80
CA GLN A 30 17.49 15.81 -10.52
C GLN A 30 18.78 15.00 -10.35
N MET A 31 18.79 13.99 -9.51
CA MET A 31 19.96 13.14 -9.24
C MET A 31 20.50 12.50 -10.52
N ILE A 32 19.62 11.85 -11.31
CA ILE A 32 20.01 11.20 -12.56
C ILE A 32 20.55 12.23 -13.56
N THR A 33 19.89 13.37 -13.65
CA THR A 33 20.29 14.44 -14.59
C THR A 33 21.65 15.01 -14.24
N TYR A 34 21.92 15.28 -12.97
CA TYR A 34 23.23 15.77 -12.52
C TYR A 34 24.33 14.77 -12.83
N LYS A 35 24.15 13.50 -12.49
CA LYS A 35 25.11 12.43 -12.81
C LYS A 35 25.33 12.24 -14.33
N LEU A 36 24.31 12.44 -15.16
CA LEU A 36 24.44 12.38 -16.60
C LEU A 36 25.17 13.60 -17.20
N VAL A 37 24.93 14.78 -16.63
CA VAL A 37 25.62 16.02 -17.05
C VAL A 37 27.09 15.98 -16.66
N GLU A 38 27.40 15.53 -15.45
CA GLU A 38 28.77 15.35 -14.96
C GLU A 38 29.58 14.40 -15.84
N LYS A 39 28.99 13.27 -16.24
CA LYS A 39 29.63 12.30 -17.16
C LYS A 39 29.73 12.77 -18.61
N SER A 40 29.12 13.90 -18.95
CA SER A 40 29.15 14.43 -20.32
C SER A 40 30.27 15.46 -20.48
N HIS A 41 31.23 15.23 -21.38
CA HIS A 41 32.33 16.17 -21.65
C HIS A 41 31.88 17.62 -21.95
N ALA A 42 30.69 17.77 -22.56
CA ALA A 42 30.16 19.09 -22.89
C ALA A 42 29.11 19.59 -21.87
N HIS A 43 28.99 18.96 -20.71
CA HIS A 43 27.99 19.28 -19.65
C HIS A 43 26.60 19.53 -20.21
N ARG A 44 26.17 18.65 -21.14
CA ARG A 44 24.88 18.71 -21.83
C ARG A 44 24.27 17.33 -22.01
N ILE A 45 22.94 17.24 -22.02
CA ILE A 45 22.20 15.99 -22.20
C ILE A 45 21.06 16.14 -23.19
N LYS A 46 20.68 15.03 -23.82
CA LYS A 46 19.43 14.92 -24.58
C LYS A 46 18.36 14.26 -23.73
N ILE A 47 17.10 14.69 -23.91
CA ILE A 47 15.98 14.18 -23.14
C ILE A 47 15.83 12.66 -23.21
N HIS A 48 16.03 12.06 -24.37
CA HIS A 48 15.89 10.60 -24.54
C HIS A 48 16.86 9.79 -23.64
N ARG A 49 18.02 10.34 -23.27
CA ARG A 49 18.94 9.69 -22.32
C ARG A 49 18.38 9.67 -20.92
N VAL A 50 17.66 10.73 -20.53
CA VAL A 50 16.97 10.83 -19.24
C VAL A 50 15.77 9.87 -19.20
N MET A 51 14.98 9.86 -20.29
CA MET A 51 13.78 9.02 -20.38
C MET A 51 14.05 7.51 -20.27
N LYS A 52 15.27 7.05 -20.56
CA LYS A 52 15.65 5.65 -20.32
C LYS A 52 15.52 5.19 -18.86
N TYR A 53 15.59 6.13 -17.91
CA TYR A 53 15.47 5.87 -16.49
C TYR A 53 14.04 6.07 -15.96
N PHE A 54 13.12 6.52 -16.82
CA PHE A 54 11.73 6.83 -16.49
C PHE A 54 10.77 6.30 -17.56
N PRO A 55 10.71 4.98 -17.78
CA PRO A 55 9.88 4.40 -18.84
C PRO A 55 8.39 4.69 -18.66
N ASP A 56 7.93 4.76 -17.41
CA ASP A 56 6.52 4.98 -17.05
C ASP A 56 6.12 6.47 -16.99
N GLN A 57 7.03 7.38 -17.32
CA GLN A 57 6.76 8.82 -17.22
C GLN A 57 6.57 9.46 -18.60
N ASN A 58 5.63 10.41 -18.67
CA ASN A 58 5.40 11.18 -19.89
C ASN A 58 6.55 12.17 -20.12
N GLU A 59 7.12 12.15 -21.35
CA GLU A 59 8.22 13.03 -21.73
C GLU A 59 7.88 14.51 -21.58
N LEU A 60 6.63 14.92 -21.85
CA LEU A 60 6.21 16.31 -21.74
C LEU A 60 6.30 16.79 -20.28
N GLN A 61 5.81 15.98 -19.35
CA GLN A 61 5.90 16.28 -17.92
C GLN A 61 7.35 16.34 -17.45
N MET A 62 8.18 15.41 -17.92
CA MET A 62 9.62 15.41 -17.57
C MET A 62 10.34 16.64 -18.12
N ARG A 63 10.02 17.09 -19.32
CA ARG A 63 10.50 18.37 -19.88
C ARG A 63 10.08 19.58 -19.04
N GLN A 64 8.87 19.58 -18.51
CA GLN A 64 8.40 20.66 -17.62
C GLN A 64 9.22 20.70 -16.30
N ARG A 65 9.46 19.54 -15.69
CA ARG A 65 10.26 19.41 -14.47
C ARG A 65 11.72 19.79 -14.70
N LEU A 66 12.31 19.42 -15.86
CA LEU A 66 13.68 19.80 -16.22
C LEU A 66 13.84 21.32 -16.31
N LYS A 67 12.85 22.08 -16.75
CA LYS A 67 12.90 23.54 -16.83
C LYS A 67 13.12 24.23 -15.48
N GLU A 68 12.87 23.57 -14.37
CA GLU A 68 13.12 24.14 -13.04
C GLU A 68 14.61 24.43 -12.83
N PHE A 69 15.50 23.56 -13.31
CA PHE A 69 16.94 23.65 -13.08
C PHE A 69 17.81 23.57 -14.35
N MET A 70 17.20 23.37 -15.53
CA MET A 70 17.87 23.29 -16.82
C MET A 70 17.29 24.23 -17.86
N VAL A 71 18.09 24.53 -18.88
CA VAL A 71 17.71 25.32 -20.06
C VAL A 71 17.86 24.45 -21.30
N TYR A 72 16.83 24.47 -22.14
CA TYR A 72 16.85 23.81 -23.45
C TYR A 72 17.34 24.79 -24.53
N ASN A 73 18.37 24.40 -25.27
CA ASN A 73 18.95 25.23 -26.30
C ASN A 73 18.26 25.00 -27.64
N ARG A 74 17.56 26.06 -28.13
CA ARG A 74 16.78 26.03 -29.38
C ARG A 74 17.46 26.73 -30.54
N LYS A 75 18.49 27.54 -30.29
CA LYS A 75 19.12 28.36 -31.35
C LYS A 75 19.72 27.47 -32.42
N SER A 76 19.32 27.69 -33.66
CA SER A 76 19.90 27.05 -34.84
C SER A 76 21.35 27.55 -35.03
N GLY A 77 22.25 26.64 -35.38
CA GLY A 77 23.68 26.96 -35.55
C GLY A 77 24.49 26.93 -34.25
N ASP A 78 23.88 26.77 -33.08
CA ASP A 78 24.61 26.59 -31.83
C ASP A 78 25.00 25.10 -31.68
N MET A 79 26.28 24.88 -31.29
CA MET A 79 26.80 23.54 -31.00
C MET A 79 26.00 22.77 -29.90
N HIS A 80 25.19 23.49 -29.15
CA HIS A 80 24.35 22.96 -28.10
C HIS A 80 22.87 22.78 -28.53
N GLN A 81 22.54 22.99 -29.79
CA GLN A 81 21.16 22.88 -30.30
C GLN A 81 20.57 21.48 -29.99
N GLY A 82 19.36 21.46 -29.48
CA GLY A 82 18.67 20.21 -29.11
C GLY A 82 19.12 19.56 -27.81
N PHE A 83 19.99 20.22 -27.04
CA PHE A 83 20.48 19.73 -25.76
C PHE A 83 19.94 20.56 -24.60
N TRP A 84 19.90 19.93 -23.44
CA TRP A 84 19.64 20.53 -22.15
C TRP A 84 20.95 20.79 -21.43
N ARG A 85 21.06 21.94 -20.79
CA ARG A 85 22.21 22.38 -19.96
C ARG A 85 21.69 22.87 -18.63
N LEU A 86 22.50 22.75 -17.58
CA LEU A 86 22.17 23.34 -16.28
C LEU A 86 22.09 24.87 -16.38
N LYS A 87 21.19 25.46 -15.62
CA LYS A 87 21.16 26.93 -15.45
C LYS A 87 22.39 27.39 -14.71
N PRO A 88 22.98 28.53 -15.07
CA PRO A 88 24.19 29.03 -14.41
C PRO A 88 24.00 29.33 -12.92
N ASP A 89 22.79 29.66 -12.53
CA ASP A 89 22.46 30.06 -11.16
C ASP A 89 22.07 28.87 -10.26
N VAL A 90 22.08 27.66 -10.80
CA VAL A 90 21.71 26.45 -10.04
C VAL A 90 22.97 25.68 -9.65
N PRO A 91 23.34 25.70 -8.37
CA PRO A 91 24.44 24.87 -7.88
C PRO A 91 24.12 23.39 -8.05
N ILE A 92 25.09 22.58 -8.39
CA ILE A 92 24.96 21.13 -8.36
C ILE A 92 25.14 20.73 -6.89
N PRO A 93 24.08 20.13 -6.27
CA PRO A 93 24.20 19.65 -4.90
C PRO A 93 25.22 18.52 -4.83
N ASP A 94 25.88 18.39 -3.71
CA ASP A 94 26.76 17.26 -3.46
C ASP A 94 25.95 15.94 -3.26
N GLU A 95 26.65 14.81 -3.25
CA GLU A 95 25.98 13.51 -3.11
C GLU A 95 25.28 13.36 -1.76
N ALA A 96 25.84 13.94 -0.69
CA ALA A 96 25.24 13.91 0.64
C ALA A 96 23.95 14.75 0.72
N GLU A 97 23.89 15.87 0.02
CA GLU A 97 22.68 16.69 -0.11
C GLU A 97 21.59 15.97 -0.91
N LEU A 98 21.97 15.30 -2.01
CA LEU A 98 21.04 14.51 -2.81
C LEU A 98 20.48 13.32 -2.04
N GLN A 99 21.30 12.64 -1.24
CA GLN A 99 20.86 11.52 -0.39
C GLN A 99 19.85 11.96 0.68
N LYS A 100 19.97 13.18 1.21
CA LYS A 100 18.97 13.72 2.15
C LYS A 100 17.61 13.96 1.50
N LEU A 101 17.60 14.32 0.21
CA LEU A 101 16.36 14.56 -0.53
C LEU A 101 15.65 13.26 -0.94
N LEU A 102 16.40 12.20 -1.18
CA LEU A 102 15.91 10.93 -1.68
C LEU A 102 16.49 9.79 -0.86
N THR A 103 15.82 9.45 0.24
CA THR A 103 16.24 8.36 1.11
C THR A 103 15.80 6.98 0.57
N PRO A 104 16.51 5.89 0.90
CA PRO A 104 16.11 4.55 0.53
C PRO A 104 14.70 4.18 1.00
N GLU A 105 14.30 4.65 2.19
CA GLU A 105 12.97 4.43 2.75
C GLU A 105 11.88 5.05 1.88
N HIS A 106 12.08 6.27 1.41
CA HIS A 106 11.14 6.94 0.50
C HIS A 106 11.01 6.20 -0.83
N ILE A 107 12.10 5.64 -1.34
CA ILE A 107 12.08 4.83 -2.56
C ILE A 107 11.26 3.55 -2.34
N CYS A 108 11.52 2.82 -1.25
CA CYS A 108 10.79 1.61 -0.90
C CYS A 108 9.27 1.85 -0.76
N LEU A 109 8.88 2.96 -0.12
CA LEU A 109 7.46 3.32 0.02
C LEU A 109 6.80 3.58 -1.35
N VAL A 110 7.49 4.28 -2.26
CA VAL A 110 6.97 4.53 -3.60
C VAL A 110 6.91 3.24 -4.43
N GLU A 111 7.90 2.37 -4.32
CA GLU A 111 7.89 1.07 -5.00
C GLU A 111 6.77 0.17 -4.48
N GLY A 112 6.53 0.14 -3.17
CA GLY A 112 5.39 -0.57 -2.57
C GLY A 112 4.05 -0.07 -3.12
N MET A 113 3.88 1.23 -3.29
CA MET A 113 2.71 1.82 -3.94
C MET A 113 2.59 1.37 -5.40
N GLN A 114 3.71 1.39 -6.17
CA GLN A 114 3.70 1.01 -7.58
C GLN A 114 3.38 -0.47 -7.79
N VAL A 115 3.82 -1.35 -6.90
CA VAL A 115 3.45 -2.78 -6.93
C VAL A 115 1.94 -2.93 -6.74
N GLY A 116 1.36 -2.24 -5.77
CA GLY A 116 -0.09 -2.22 -5.56
C GLY A 116 -0.86 -1.66 -6.76
N GLN A 117 -0.37 -0.57 -7.38
CA GLN A 117 -0.96 -0.04 -8.61
C GLN A 117 -0.99 -1.06 -9.74
N ARG A 118 0.12 -1.76 -9.96
CA ARG A 118 0.21 -2.78 -11.01
C ARG A 118 -0.77 -3.91 -10.76
N HIS A 119 -0.83 -4.41 -9.52
CA HIS A 119 -1.79 -5.44 -9.14
C HIS A 119 -3.24 -5.02 -9.43
N LEU A 120 -3.63 -3.80 -9.08
CA LEU A 120 -4.96 -3.28 -9.36
C LEU A 120 -5.22 -3.10 -10.85
N LEU A 121 -4.23 -2.68 -11.63
CA LEU A 121 -4.34 -2.58 -13.09
C LEU A 121 -4.55 -3.94 -13.73
N ASP A 122 -3.79 -4.96 -13.30
CA ASP A 122 -3.89 -6.33 -13.79
C ASP A 122 -5.25 -6.95 -13.43
N ALA A 123 -5.81 -6.59 -12.27
CA ALA A 123 -7.16 -6.97 -11.84
C ALA A 123 -8.29 -6.14 -12.48
N GLY A 124 -7.99 -5.13 -13.29
CA GLY A 124 -8.97 -4.30 -14.00
C GLY A 124 -9.48 -3.07 -13.25
N PHE A 125 -8.94 -2.78 -12.06
CA PHE A 125 -9.35 -1.62 -11.22
C PHE A 125 -8.55 -0.35 -11.56
N THR A 126 -8.65 0.12 -12.80
CA THR A 126 -7.87 1.27 -13.30
C THR A 126 -8.08 2.55 -12.50
N LYS A 127 -9.32 2.87 -12.14
CA LYS A 127 -9.63 4.10 -11.38
C LYS A 127 -8.95 4.12 -10.02
N THR A 128 -9.03 3.01 -9.28
CA THR A 128 -8.39 2.88 -7.96
C THR A 128 -6.88 2.88 -8.08
N ALA A 129 -6.33 2.24 -9.10
CA ALA A 129 -4.90 2.25 -9.39
C ALA A 129 -4.38 3.66 -9.70
N GLU A 130 -5.20 4.50 -10.32
CA GLU A 130 -4.90 5.91 -10.57
C GLU A 130 -5.15 6.82 -9.36
N GLY A 131 -5.71 6.28 -8.26
CA GLY A 131 -6.01 7.04 -7.03
C GLY A 131 -7.26 7.92 -7.16
N ALA A 132 -8.13 7.66 -8.12
CA ALA A 132 -9.35 8.45 -8.32
C ALA A 132 -10.41 8.21 -7.22
N ASP A 133 -10.24 7.12 -6.46
CA ASP A 133 -11.19 6.70 -5.43
C ASP A 133 -10.69 7.00 -4.00
N ASP A 134 -9.70 7.89 -3.81
CA ASP A 134 -9.17 8.24 -2.48
C ASP A 134 -10.25 8.77 -1.52
N ASP A 135 -11.34 9.35 -2.05
CA ASP A 135 -12.52 9.83 -1.31
C ASP A 135 -13.75 8.90 -1.47
N ALA A 136 -13.60 7.75 -2.11
CA ALA A 136 -14.70 6.82 -2.30
C ALA A 136 -15.15 6.19 -0.98
N ASP A 137 -16.45 5.93 -0.90
CA ASP A 137 -17.04 5.20 0.22
C ASP A 137 -16.48 3.76 0.25
N GLU A 138 -15.65 3.46 1.26
CA GLU A 138 -15.04 2.12 1.44
C GLU A 138 -16.09 1.00 1.42
N GLY A 139 -17.34 1.29 1.77
CA GLY A 139 -18.44 0.33 1.73
C GLY A 139 -18.90 -0.11 0.33
N LYS A 140 -18.38 0.53 -0.72
CA LYS A 140 -18.69 0.21 -2.13
C LYS A 140 -17.50 -0.35 -2.91
N MET A 141 -16.35 -0.46 -2.25
CA MET A 141 -15.12 -0.96 -2.85
C MET A 141 -15.08 -2.49 -2.77
N GLU A 142 -14.57 -3.12 -3.83
CA GLU A 142 -14.28 -4.55 -3.81
C GLU A 142 -13.05 -4.85 -2.94
N ILE A 143 -12.92 -6.12 -2.54
CA ILE A 143 -11.88 -6.52 -1.59
C ILE A 143 -10.46 -6.23 -2.11
N GLU A 144 -10.21 -6.42 -3.39
CA GLU A 144 -8.95 -6.14 -4.05
C GLU A 144 -8.57 -4.66 -3.92
N GLN A 145 -9.55 -3.77 -4.04
CA GLN A 145 -9.35 -2.33 -3.88
C GLN A 145 -9.05 -1.97 -2.42
N LEU A 146 -9.79 -2.58 -1.47
CA LEU A 146 -9.58 -2.39 -0.03
C LEU A 146 -8.22 -2.90 0.45
N LEU A 147 -7.64 -3.86 -0.25
CA LEU A 147 -6.32 -4.42 0.03
C LEU A 147 -5.16 -3.64 -0.60
N ALA A 148 -5.43 -2.51 -1.26
CA ALA A 148 -4.38 -1.64 -1.77
C ALA A 148 -3.38 -1.25 -0.67
N PRO A 149 -2.06 -1.28 -0.93
CA PRO A 149 -1.04 -1.07 0.10
C PRO A 149 -1.16 0.25 0.85
N TRP A 150 -1.61 1.32 0.18
CA TRP A 150 -1.83 2.63 0.82
C TRP A 150 -3.06 2.66 1.72
N ILE A 151 -4.06 1.80 1.48
CA ILE A 151 -5.24 1.66 2.32
C ILE A 151 -4.91 0.79 3.54
N THR A 152 -4.37 -0.41 3.31
CA THR A 152 -4.09 -1.39 4.37
C THR A 152 -3.07 -0.88 5.38
N SER A 153 -1.98 -0.25 4.94
CA SER A 153 -0.98 0.31 5.85
C SER A 153 -1.53 1.45 6.71
N LYS A 154 -2.35 2.31 6.14
CA LYS A 154 -3.05 3.38 6.86
C LYS A 154 -4.04 2.80 7.88
N ASN A 155 -4.82 1.81 7.49
CA ASN A 155 -5.79 1.15 8.36
C ASN A 155 -5.10 0.49 9.57
N PHE A 156 -4.02 -0.25 9.34
CA PHE A 156 -3.24 -0.87 10.40
C PHE A 156 -2.70 0.17 11.40
N LEU A 157 -2.08 1.24 10.91
CA LEU A 157 -1.53 2.29 11.78
C LEU A 157 -2.63 3.04 12.55
N HIS A 158 -3.79 3.27 11.95
CA HIS A 158 -4.93 3.86 12.65
C HIS A 158 -5.46 2.91 13.73
N ALA A 159 -5.50 1.61 13.45
CA ALA A 159 -5.93 0.62 14.43
C ALA A 159 -4.98 0.54 15.63
N THR A 160 -3.66 0.57 15.41
CA THR A 160 -2.66 0.61 16.50
C THR A 160 -2.77 1.85 17.37
N GLN A 161 -3.27 2.96 16.79
CA GLN A 161 -3.54 4.21 17.52
C GLN A 161 -4.93 4.28 18.14
N GLY A 162 -5.73 3.22 18.03
CA GLY A 162 -7.12 3.19 18.52
C GLY A 162 -8.10 4.05 17.72
N LYS A 163 -7.72 4.50 16.51
CA LYS A 163 -8.54 5.37 15.64
C LYS A 163 -9.41 4.60 14.65
N ALA A 164 -9.18 3.31 14.50
CA ALA A 164 -9.93 2.43 13.63
C ALA A 164 -10.00 1.03 14.22
N MET A 165 -10.95 0.24 13.72
CA MET A 165 -11.07 -1.18 14.02
C MET A 165 -10.85 -1.96 12.74
N LEU A 166 -10.20 -3.12 12.84
CA LEU A 166 -9.94 -4.00 11.70
C LEU A 166 -10.89 -5.19 11.75
N LYS A 167 -11.25 -5.70 10.58
CA LYS A 167 -11.99 -6.95 10.44
C LYS A 167 -11.17 -8.07 11.11
N LEU A 168 -11.83 -8.93 11.89
CA LEU A 168 -11.15 -9.96 12.67
C LEU A 168 -10.94 -11.26 11.89
N HIS A 169 -11.84 -11.53 10.93
CA HIS A 169 -11.88 -12.77 10.17
C HIS A 169 -12.24 -12.51 8.72
N GLY A 170 -11.96 -13.49 7.87
CA GLY A 170 -12.37 -13.52 6.49
C GLY A 170 -11.36 -12.87 5.55
N GLU A 171 -11.87 -12.23 4.53
CA GLU A 171 -11.07 -11.62 3.45
C GLU A 171 -10.04 -10.63 3.98
N GLY A 172 -8.83 -10.71 3.45
CA GLY A 172 -7.71 -9.89 3.88
C GLY A 172 -7.00 -10.38 5.13
N ASP A 173 -7.40 -11.51 5.72
CA ASP A 173 -6.65 -12.18 6.77
C ASP A 173 -5.43 -12.90 6.16
N PRO A 174 -4.20 -12.47 6.49
CA PRO A 174 -2.99 -13.04 5.91
C PRO A 174 -2.74 -14.50 6.32
N SER A 175 -3.33 -14.97 7.42
CA SER A 175 -3.21 -16.36 7.85
C SER A 175 -4.19 -17.30 7.13
N GLY A 176 -5.29 -16.77 6.58
CA GLY A 176 -6.37 -17.54 5.99
C GLY A 176 -7.15 -18.44 6.97
N ARG A 177 -6.79 -18.41 8.27
CA ARG A 177 -7.31 -19.33 9.32
C ARG A 177 -8.06 -18.62 10.44
N GLY A 178 -8.24 -17.30 10.37
CA GLY A 178 -8.78 -16.51 11.46
C GLY A 178 -7.82 -16.37 12.65
N GLU A 179 -6.54 -16.53 12.43
CA GLU A 179 -5.48 -16.39 13.44
C GLU A 179 -4.74 -15.05 13.35
N ALA A 180 -5.17 -14.19 12.44
CA ALA A 180 -4.62 -12.86 12.24
C ALA A 180 -5.73 -11.86 11.94
N PHE A 181 -5.35 -10.58 11.97
CA PHE A 181 -6.27 -9.51 11.58
C PHE A 181 -6.28 -9.34 10.08
N SER A 182 -7.46 -9.14 9.51
CA SER A 182 -7.59 -8.53 8.21
C SER A 182 -7.17 -7.06 8.30
N PHE A 183 -6.49 -6.54 7.30
CA PHE A 183 -6.17 -5.11 7.23
C PHE A 183 -7.31 -4.26 6.64
N VAL A 184 -8.48 -4.86 6.47
CA VAL A 184 -9.69 -4.17 6.07
C VAL A 184 -10.28 -3.46 7.28
N ARG A 185 -10.55 -2.17 7.13
CA ARG A 185 -11.19 -1.37 8.16
C ARG A 185 -12.67 -1.70 8.24
N VAL A 186 -13.18 -1.81 9.45
CA VAL A 186 -14.61 -1.96 9.70
C VAL A 186 -15.20 -0.70 10.32
N SER A 187 -16.46 -0.45 9.99
CA SER A 187 -17.24 0.61 10.62
C SER A 187 -17.48 0.28 12.09
N MET A 188 -17.52 1.29 12.95
CA MET A 188 -17.99 1.16 14.32
C MET A 188 -19.43 0.63 14.43
N LYS A 189 -20.16 0.58 13.32
CA LYS A 189 -21.53 0.08 13.23
C LYS A 189 -21.61 -1.38 12.78
N GLU A 190 -20.49 -2.00 12.44
CA GLU A 190 -20.46 -3.41 12.09
C GLU A 190 -20.57 -4.30 13.34
N ILE A 191 -21.14 -5.48 13.09
CA ILE A 191 -21.36 -6.50 14.09
C ILE A 191 -20.13 -7.39 14.12
N PHE A 192 -19.46 -7.48 15.27
CA PHE A 192 -18.39 -8.43 15.47
C PHE A 192 -18.95 -9.79 15.86
N LEU A 193 -18.44 -10.82 15.20
CA LEU A 193 -18.76 -12.22 15.48
C LEU A 193 -17.60 -12.88 16.21
N ARG A 194 -17.93 -13.81 17.12
CA ARG A 194 -16.92 -14.71 17.67
C ARG A 194 -16.62 -15.82 16.64
N ALA A 195 -15.45 -16.42 16.74
CA ALA A 195 -15.14 -17.57 15.92
C ALA A 195 -16.15 -18.71 16.16
N GLY A 196 -16.80 -19.16 15.07
CA GLY A 196 -17.80 -20.23 15.13
C GLY A 196 -19.24 -19.77 15.41
N GLU A 197 -19.48 -18.46 15.59
CA GLU A 197 -20.86 -17.93 15.63
C GLU A 197 -21.45 -17.87 14.22
N ASP A 198 -22.72 -18.27 14.12
CA ASP A 198 -23.47 -18.13 12.87
C ASP A 198 -23.92 -16.68 12.67
N VAL A 199 -23.73 -16.18 11.44
CA VAL A 199 -24.06 -14.81 11.06
C VAL A 199 -25.56 -14.55 11.18
N ASP A 200 -26.37 -15.50 10.71
CA ASP A 200 -27.83 -15.37 10.65
C ASP A 200 -28.46 -15.41 12.05
N GLU A 201 -27.96 -16.29 12.93
CA GLU A 201 -28.38 -16.34 14.33
C GLU A 201 -28.03 -15.03 15.06
N ARG A 202 -26.86 -14.49 14.81
CA ARG A 202 -26.43 -13.23 15.43
C ARG A 202 -27.24 -12.03 14.94
N LEU A 203 -27.52 -11.97 13.64
CA LEU A 203 -28.37 -10.94 13.04
C LEU A 203 -29.82 -11.01 13.58
N ALA A 204 -30.35 -12.23 13.77
CA ALA A 204 -31.65 -12.43 14.35
C ALA A 204 -31.73 -11.97 15.81
N ALA A 205 -30.71 -12.31 16.62
CA ALA A 205 -30.62 -11.86 18.02
C ALA A 205 -30.51 -10.33 18.13
N GLU A 206 -29.80 -9.70 17.22
CA GLU A 206 -29.70 -8.24 17.17
C GLU A 206 -31.00 -7.56 16.73
N ALA A 207 -31.71 -8.14 15.76
CA ALA A 207 -33.00 -7.65 15.34
C ALA A 207 -34.00 -7.68 16.53
N GLU A 208 -33.95 -8.74 17.34
CA GLU A 208 -34.75 -8.83 18.56
C GLU A 208 -34.36 -7.79 19.63
N THR A 209 -33.04 -7.60 19.84
CA THR A 209 -32.51 -6.58 20.76
C THR A 209 -32.90 -5.17 20.32
N ARG A 210 -32.86 -4.92 19.01
CA ARG A 210 -33.29 -3.64 18.41
C ARG A 210 -34.79 -3.36 18.65
N ALA A 211 -35.61 -4.39 18.53
CA ALA A 211 -37.04 -4.27 18.80
C ALA A 211 -37.34 -3.92 20.26
N LYS A 212 -36.49 -4.39 21.19
CA LYS A 212 -36.64 -4.15 22.64
C LYS A 212 -36.03 -2.83 23.12
N SER A 213 -34.87 -2.43 22.59
CA SER A 213 -34.06 -1.30 23.12
C SER A 213 -34.02 -0.07 22.23
N GLY A 214 -34.51 -0.15 20.99
CA GLY A 214 -34.41 0.93 20.01
C GLY A 214 -33.00 1.15 19.43
N HIS A 215 -31.97 0.49 19.98
CA HIS A 215 -30.60 0.55 19.50
C HIS A 215 -30.23 -0.70 18.70
N ARG A 216 -29.49 -0.53 17.61
CA ARG A 216 -29.12 -1.62 16.70
C ARG A 216 -28.12 -2.59 17.34
N TYR A 217 -27.28 -2.13 18.24
CA TYR A 217 -26.26 -2.92 18.94
C TYR A 217 -25.78 -2.21 20.22
N ASN A 218 -25.22 -3.00 21.12
CA ASN A 218 -24.59 -2.49 22.32
C ASN A 218 -23.09 -2.28 22.06
N VAL A 219 -22.64 -1.03 22.03
CA VAL A 219 -21.22 -0.67 21.77
C VAL A 219 -20.27 -1.34 22.75
N ALA A 220 -20.67 -1.43 24.05
CA ALA A 220 -19.84 -2.07 25.07
C ALA A 220 -19.70 -3.58 24.83
N GLU A 221 -20.76 -4.23 24.41
CA GLU A 221 -20.74 -5.65 24.03
C GLU A 221 -19.87 -5.90 22.82
N GLN A 222 -20.01 -5.09 21.76
CA GLN A 222 -19.20 -5.20 20.57
C GLN A 222 -17.69 -5.01 20.86
N GLN A 223 -17.36 -4.06 21.71
CA GLN A 223 -15.98 -3.87 22.16
C GLN A 223 -15.48 -5.06 23.01
N ALA A 224 -16.34 -5.67 23.81
CA ALA A 224 -15.98 -6.85 24.58
C ALA A 224 -15.71 -8.05 23.67
N ILE A 225 -16.56 -8.27 22.66
CA ILE A 225 -16.35 -9.30 21.63
C ILE A 225 -15.03 -9.07 20.91
N TYR A 226 -14.78 -7.86 20.45
CA TYR A 226 -13.53 -7.48 19.77
C TYR A 226 -12.30 -7.80 20.61
N ARG A 227 -12.30 -7.43 21.89
CA ARG A 227 -11.19 -7.74 22.81
C ARG A 227 -11.04 -9.23 23.06
N SER A 228 -12.14 -9.98 23.20
CA SER A 228 -12.07 -11.43 23.42
C SER A 228 -11.51 -12.16 22.21
N GLU A 229 -11.86 -11.73 21.01
CA GLU A 229 -11.30 -12.30 19.78
C GLU A 229 -9.82 -11.95 19.59
N ILE A 230 -9.40 -10.74 19.92
CA ILE A 230 -7.98 -10.39 19.99
C ILE A 230 -7.23 -11.34 20.92
N ALA A 231 -7.75 -11.56 22.13
CA ALA A 231 -7.13 -12.46 23.11
C ALA A 231 -7.10 -13.91 22.59
N ARG A 232 -8.15 -14.36 21.90
CA ARG A 232 -8.22 -15.69 21.28
C ARG A 232 -7.11 -15.85 20.21
N ILE A 233 -6.98 -14.87 19.31
CA ILE A 233 -5.95 -14.88 18.26
C ILE A 233 -4.54 -14.94 18.87
N TRP A 234 -4.26 -14.12 19.88
CA TRP A 234 -2.99 -14.18 20.60
C TRP A 234 -2.72 -15.55 21.23
N LYS A 235 -3.73 -16.13 21.85
CA LYS A 235 -3.62 -17.45 22.51
C LYS A 235 -3.36 -18.54 21.46
N ALA A 236 -4.04 -18.49 20.32
CA ALA A 236 -3.81 -19.42 19.21
C ALA A 236 -2.39 -19.31 18.65
N GLN A 237 -1.90 -18.09 18.44
CA GLN A 237 -0.52 -17.86 17.99
C GLN A 237 0.51 -18.34 18.99
N LEU A 238 0.32 -18.08 20.28
CA LEU A 238 1.20 -18.56 21.33
C LEU A 238 1.23 -20.08 21.37
N ALA A 239 0.09 -20.74 21.28
CA ALA A 239 0.00 -22.19 21.27
C ALA A 239 0.73 -22.80 20.06
N ALA A 240 0.52 -22.22 18.87
CA ALA A 240 1.19 -22.67 17.66
C ALA A 240 2.72 -22.52 17.74
N LEU A 241 3.22 -21.40 18.29
CA LEU A 241 4.63 -21.13 18.44
C LEU A 241 5.32 -21.94 19.55
N SER A 242 4.57 -22.28 20.60
CA SER A 242 5.09 -23.04 21.75
C SER A 242 5.05 -24.55 21.52
N ASN A 243 4.43 -25.00 20.46
CA ASN A 243 4.33 -26.43 20.15
C ASN A 243 5.66 -26.92 19.54
N PRO A 244 6.38 -27.85 20.19
CA PRO A 244 7.61 -28.43 19.65
C PRO A 244 7.36 -29.44 18.53
N GLU A 245 6.13 -29.93 18.38
CA GLU A 245 5.77 -30.86 17.30
C GLU A 245 5.50 -30.09 16.00
N PRO A 246 6.02 -30.58 14.86
CA PRO A 246 5.68 -29.97 13.57
C PRO A 246 4.17 -30.12 13.30
N PRO A 247 3.55 -29.13 12.65
CA PRO A 247 2.14 -29.22 12.32
C PRO A 247 1.89 -30.40 11.40
N ARG A 248 0.87 -31.21 11.73
CA ARG A 248 0.44 -32.33 10.90
C ARG A 248 -0.70 -31.85 10.01
N ILE A 249 -0.58 -32.07 8.71
CA ILE A 249 -1.65 -31.80 7.75
C ILE A 249 -2.74 -32.85 7.99
N THR A 250 -3.95 -32.41 8.21
CA THR A 250 -5.11 -33.30 8.31
C THR A 250 -5.52 -33.77 6.93
N ALA A 251 -6.18 -34.95 6.81
CA ALA A 251 -6.66 -35.47 5.53
C ALA A 251 -7.60 -34.47 4.80
N LYS A 252 -8.31 -33.61 5.53
CA LYS A 252 -9.19 -32.58 4.97
C LYS A 252 -8.38 -31.41 4.39
N GLU A 253 -7.30 -31.01 5.04
CA GLU A 253 -6.38 -29.98 4.54
C GLU A 253 -5.59 -30.48 3.32
N GLU A 254 -5.16 -31.75 3.34
CA GLU A 254 -4.49 -32.39 2.22
C GLU A 254 -5.38 -32.44 0.99
N HIS A 255 -6.67 -32.77 1.15
CA HIS A 255 -7.65 -32.75 0.08
C HIS A 255 -7.88 -31.33 -0.47
N CYS A 256 -7.90 -30.30 0.38
CA CYS A 256 -8.00 -28.90 -0.06
C CYS A 256 -6.77 -28.47 -0.86
N LEU A 257 -5.57 -28.88 -0.45
CA LEU A 257 -4.32 -28.56 -1.17
C LEU A 257 -4.25 -29.20 -2.55
N LEU A 258 -4.73 -30.45 -2.68
CA LEU A 258 -4.81 -31.15 -3.97
C LEU A 258 -5.79 -30.47 -4.93
N TYR A 259 -6.91 -29.95 -4.42
CA TYR A 259 -7.90 -29.24 -5.26
C TYR A 259 -7.39 -27.88 -5.79
N THR A 260 -6.49 -27.24 -5.09
CA THR A 260 -5.89 -25.97 -5.53
C THR A 260 -4.76 -26.17 -6.51
N SER A 261 -4.11 -27.33 -6.54
CA SER A 261 -3.06 -27.65 -7.53
C SER A 261 -3.63 -28.01 -8.91
N ASP A 262 -4.80 -28.66 -8.96
CA ASP A 262 -5.47 -29.02 -10.22
C ASP A 262 -6.18 -27.83 -10.91
N ALA A 263 -6.33 -26.69 -10.22
CA ALA A 263 -6.90 -25.48 -10.80
C ALA A 263 -5.84 -24.55 -11.45
N ALA A 264 -4.56 -24.94 -11.40
CA ALA A 264 -3.44 -24.17 -11.94
C ALA A 264 -2.84 -24.74 -13.24
N ASP A 265 -3.39 -25.85 -13.77
CA ASP A 265 -3.16 -26.41 -15.11
C ASP A 265 -4.36 -26.07 -16.04
#